data_2ae86827e7d188d842e6bf478e7691c1
#
_entry.id   2ae86827e7d188d842e6bf478e7691c1
#
_cell.length_a   1.000
_cell.length_b   1.000
_cell.length_c   1.000
_cell.angle_alpha   90.00
_cell.angle_beta   90.00
_cell.angle_gamma   90.00
#
_symmetry.space_group_name_H-M   'P 1'
#
loop_
_entity.id
_entity.type
_entity.pdbx_description
1 polymer ?
#
loop_
_entity_poly.entity_id
_entity_poly.type
_entity_poly.pdbx_seq_one_letter_code
_entity_poly.pdbx_strand_id
1 'polypeptide(L)'
;TGHEGEIQVQGPNVMKGYYANEETTSEVLIDGWYRSGDVAKIDKDGFIHITGRISRFSKIGGEMVPHIKIEEAINEALNASDEDGMLAAVTAVPDKKKGERLIVLHLPFDKPLDELRSELSSDHGLPNLFIPSNDSYLQVDELPMLGTGKLDLKALQQVAKEHFASDSPT
;
A
#
# COMPACT_ATOMS: atom_id res chain seq x y z
N THR A 1 -3.76 3.17 24.41
CA THR A 1 -5.13 2.98 23.86
C THR A 1 -5.46 4.18 22.98
N GLY A 2 -6.07 3.93 21.82
CA GLY A 2 -6.55 4.97 20.91
C GLY A 2 -5.56 5.46 19.85
N HIS A 3 -4.30 5.06 19.90
CA HIS A 3 -3.32 5.33 18.84
C HIS A 3 -3.06 4.06 18.02
N GLU A 4 -2.78 4.24 16.74
CA GLU A 4 -2.36 3.15 15.85
C GLU A 4 -0.91 2.77 16.11
N GLY A 5 -0.60 1.50 15.97
CA GLY A 5 0.75 0.96 16.09
C GLY A 5 0.86 -0.43 15.48
N GLU A 6 2.09 -0.85 15.22
CA GLU A 6 2.38 -2.20 14.75
C GLU A 6 2.06 -3.24 15.82
N ILE A 7 1.35 -4.30 15.44
CA ILE A 7 1.11 -5.44 16.32
C ILE A 7 2.42 -6.22 16.49
N GLN A 8 2.86 -6.35 17.73
CA GLN A 8 3.97 -7.23 18.10
C GLN A 8 3.47 -8.32 19.03
N VAL A 9 3.93 -9.55 18.83
CA VAL A 9 3.47 -10.73 19.57
C VAL A 9 4.66 -11.44 20.21
N GLN A 10 4.51 -11.81 21.49
CA GLN A 10 5.47 -12.66 22.19
C GLN A 10 4.71 -13.80 22.88
N GLY A 11 5.22 -15.01 22.81
CA GLY A 11 4.62 -16.16 23.46
C GLY A 11 5.02 -17.49 22.81
N PRO A 12 4.57 -18.62 23.37
CA PRO A 12 4.93 -19.95 22.90
C PRO A 12 4.34 -20.30 21.51
N ASN A 13 3.39 -19.51 21.04
CA ASN A 13 2.76 -19.62 19.71
C ASN A 13 3.55 -18.90 18.60
N VAL A 14 4.58 -18.12 18.95
CA VAL A 14 5.42 -17.45 17.97
C VAL A 14 6.33 -18.48 17.28
N MET A 15 6.44 -18.38 15.96
CA MET A 15 7.29 -19.24 15.14
C MET A 15 8.76 -19.12 15.56
N LYS A 16 9.57 -20.15 15.25
CA LYS A 16 11.03 -20.10 15.47
C LYS A 16 11.76 -19.32 14.39
N GLY A 17 11.15 -19.09 13.24
CA GLY A 17 11.70 -18.39 12.10
C GLY A 17 11.16 -18.91 10.78
N TYR A 18 11.55 -18.27 9.70
CA TYR A 18 11.27 -18.72 8.33
C TYR A 18 12.28 -19.80 7.92
N TYR A 19 11.78 -20.88 7.31
CA TYR A 19 12.61 -21.99 6.87
C TYR A 19 13.66 -21.53 5.84
N ALA A 20 14.93 -21.81 6.15
CA ALA A 20 16.09 -21.45 5.32
C ALA A 20 16.15 -19.97 4.91
N ASN A 21 15.63 -19.06 5.74
CA ASN A 21 15.63 -17.61 5.49
C ASN A 21 15.93 -16.86 6.81
N GLU A 22 17.22 -16.81 7.17
CA GLU A 22 17.69 -16.16 8.39
C GLU A 22 17.57 -14.63 8.31
N GLU A 23 17.76 -14.06 7.12
CA GLU A 23 17.65 -12.62 6.89
C GLU A 23 16.27 -12.11 7.27
N THR A 24 15.22 -12.63 6.61
CA THR A 24 13.84 -12.26 6.93
C THR A 24 13.48 -12.62 8.37
N THR A 25 14.00 -13.73 8.92
CA THR A 25 13.75 -14.09 10.31
C THR A 25 14.29 -13.02 11.27
N SER A 26 15.50 -12.54 11.06
CA SER A 26 16.12 -11.50 11.91
C SER A 26 15.44 -10.14 11.83
N GLU A 27 14.78 -9.84 10.72
CA GLU A 27 14.01 -8.61 10.54
C GLU A 27 12.69 -8.61 11.33
N VAL A 28 12.06 -9.79 11.48
CA VAL A 28 10.73 -9.90 12.10
C VAL A 28 10.73 -10.45 13.52
N LEU A 29 11.80 -11.16 13.92
CA LEU A 29 11.97 -11.69 15.30
C LEU A 29 13.07 -10.92 16.02
N ILE A 30 12.68 -9.96 16.85
CA ILE A 30 13.59 -9.09 17.60
C ILE A 30 13.34 -9.28 19.09
N ASP A 31 14.37 -9.71 19.83
CA ASP A 31 14.32 -9.90 21.29
C ASP A 31 13.14 -10.78 21.76
N GLY A 32 12.79 -11.79 20.95
CA GLY A 32 11.70 -12.71 21.23
C GLY A 32 10.29 -12.18 20.90
N TRP A 33 10.21 -10.97 20.30
CA TRP A 33 8.97 -10.40 19.78
C TRP A 33 8.89 -10.61 18.27
N TYR A 34 7.72 -11.08 17.83
CA TYR A 34 7.40 -11.18 16.41
C TYR A 34 6.68 -9.90 15.95
N ARG A 35 7.24 -9.24 14.99
CA ARG A 35 6.67 -8.08 14.30
C ARG A 35 5.74 -8.59 13.19
N SER A 36 4.43 -8.39 13.36
CA SER A 36 3.45 -8.94 12.42
C SER A 36 3.40 -8.17 11.09
N GLY A 37 3.81 -6.92 11.09
CA GLY A 37 3.62 -5.99 10.00
C GLY A 37 2.18 -5.46 9.87
N ASP A 38 1.27 -5.92 10.72
CA ASP A 38 -0.10 -5.42 10.78
C ASP A 38 -0.16 -4.20 11.70
N VAL A 39 -0.89 -3.17 11.28
CA VAL A 39 -1.18 -1.96 12.04
C VAL A 39 -2.56 -2.09 12.66
N ALA A 40 -2.67 -1.78 13.94
CA ALA A 40 -3.92 -1.86 14.66
C ALA A 40 -4.08 -0.76 15.69
N LYS A 41 -5.31 -0.58 16.12
CA LYS A 41 -5.72 0.27 17.22
C LYS A 41 -6.42 -0.58 18.29
N ILE A 42 -6.08 -0.35 19.55
CA ILE A 42 -6.78 -0.99 20.68
C ILE A 42 -7.80 0.00 21.23
N ASP A 43 -9.06 -0.41 21.29
CA ASP A 43 -10.13 0.41 21.86
C ASP A 43 -10.13 0.36 23.40
N LYS A 44 -11.05 1.13 24.01
CA LYS A 44 -11.21 1.21 25.47
C LYS A 44 -11.63 -0.12 26.13
N ASP A 45 -12.25 -1.01 25.37
CA ASP A 45 -12.76 -2.30 25.84
C ASP A 45 -11.74 -3.42 25.60
N GLY A 46 -10.56 -3.10 25.01
CA GLY A 46 -9.44 -3.99 24.78
C GLY A 46 -9.51 -4.76 23.45
N PHE A 47 -10.46 -4.46 22.56
CA PHE A 47 -10.52 -5.07 21.25
C PHE A 47 -9.46 -4.48 20.32
N ILE A 48 -8.85 -5.37 19.52
CA ILE A 48 -7.84 -5.01 18.52
C ILE A 48 -8.55 -4.85 17.17
N HIS A 49 -8.49 -3.64 16.62
CA HIS A 49 -9.00 -3.32 15.29
C HIS A 49 -7.83 -3.18 14.34
N ILE A 50 -7.67 -4.13 13.40
CA ILE A 50 -6.64 -4.05 12.35
C ILE A 50 -7.04 -2.95 11.39
N THR A 51 -6.15 -1.96 11.21
CA THR A 51 -6.38 -0.78 10.37
C THR A 51 -5.54 -0.80 9.08
N GLY A 52 -4.57 -1.72 8.98
CA GLY A 52 -3.77 -1.86 7.78
C GLY A 52 -2.53 -2.74 7.96
N ARG A 53 -1.60 -2.63 7.00
CA ARG A 53 -0.28 -3.28 7.04
C ARG A 53 0.81 -2.26 6.74
N ILE A 54 1.95 -2.36 7.40
CA ILE A 54 3.10 -1.45 7.22
C ILE A 54 3.52 -1.38 5.74
N SER A 55 3.54 -2.53 5.05
CA SER A 55 3.85 -2.62 3.61
C SER A 55 2.82 -1.94 2.69
N ARG A 56 1.69 -1.49 3.23
CA ARG A 56 0.59 -0.81 2.51
C ARG A 56 0.46 0.66 2.91
N PHE A 57 1.56 1.23 3.41
CA PHE A 57 1.67 2.66 3.68
C PHE A 57 2.93 3.22 3.02
N SER A 58 2.88 4.49 2.68
CA SER A 58 4.04 5.28 2.26
C SER A 58 4.18 6.52 3.12
N LYS A 59 5.41 6.94 3.35
CA LYS A 59 5.68 8.18 4.11
C LYS A 59 5.94 9.33 3.15
N ILE A 60 4.91 10.14 2.92
CA ILE A 60 4.94 11.24 1.96
C ILE A 60 4.88 12.57 2.71
N GLY A 61 5.91 13.39 2.59
CA GLY A 61 5.96 14.68 3.28
C GLY A 61 5.86 14.59 4.81
N GLY A 62 6.21 13.44 5.40
CA GLY A 62 6.10 13.16 6.83
C GLY A 62 4.81 12.47 7.26
N GLU A 63 3.79 12.41 6.41
CA GLU A 63 2.50 11.78 6.67
C GLU A 63 2.48 10.32 6.22
N MET A 64 1.78 9.47 6.97
CA MET A 64 1.54 8.07 6.61
C MET A 64 0.32 7.97 5.70
N VAL A 65 0.55 7.56 4.45
CA VAL A 65 -0.46 7.49 3.39
C VAL A 65 -0.84 6.04 3.14
N PRO A 66 -2.09 5.62 3.47
CA PRO A 66 -2.54 4.25 3.29
C PRO A 66 -2.88 3.95 1.83
N HIS A 67 -2.22 2.96 1.21
CA HIS A 67 -2.44 2.57 -0.18
C HIS A 67 -3.84 2.01 -0.41
N ILE A 68 -4.31 1.15 0.50
CA ILE A 68 -5.61 0.47 0.37
C ILE A 68 -6.75 1.48 0.24
N LYS A 69 -6.74 2.55 1.07
CA LYS A 69 -7.76 3.59 1.01
C LYS A 69 -7.81 4.30 -0.35
N ILE A 70 -6.66 4.48 -0.98
CA ILE A 70 -6.57 5.12 -2.30
C ILE A 70 -7.04 4.14 -3.38
N GLU A 71 -6.67 2.86 -3.28
CA GLU A 71 -7.13 1.81 -4.19
C GLU A 71 -8.65 1.67 -4.17
N GLU A 72 -9.24 1.60 -2.98
CA GLU A 72 -10.69 1.54 -2.81
C GLU A 72 -11.37 2.74 -3.48
N ALA A 73 -10.92 3.96 -3.20
CA ALA A 73 -11.48 5.16 -3.81
C ALA A 73 -11.33 5.18 -5.34
N ILE A 74 -10.19 4.74 -5.89
CA ILE A 74 -9.98 4.66 -7.34
C ILE A 74 -10.93 3.62 -7.95
N ASN A 75 -11.00 2.42 -7.38
CA ASN A 75 -11.87 1.36 -7.91
C ASN A 75 -13.35 1.75 -7.84
N GLU A 76 -13.79 2.41 -6.77
CA GLU A 76 -15.14 2.97 -6.67
C GLU A 76 -15.40 4.05 -7.73
N ALA A 77 -14.48 5.00 -7.90
CA ALA A 77 -14.60 6.07 -8.90
C ALA A 77 -14.59 5.53 -10.35
N LEU A 78 -13.97 4.37 -10.57
CA LEU A 78 -13.99 3.67 -11.87
C LEU A 78 -15.21 2.75 -12.03
N ASN A 79 -16.11 2.69 -11.03
CA ASN A 79 -17.26 1.78 -10.98
C ASN A 79 -16.86 0.30 -11.18
N ALA A 80 -15.72 -0.12 -10.63
CA ALA A 80 -15.29 -1.50 -10.68
C ALA A 80 -16.33 -2.40 -10.01
N SER A 81 -16.83 -3.39 -10.74
CA SER A 81 -17.73 -4.41 -10.18
C SER A 81 -16.92 -5.50 -9.46
N ASP A 82 -17.59 -6.29 -8.62
CA ASP A 82 -16.96 -7.47 -7.99
C ASP A 82 -16.45 -8.48 -9.05
N GLU A 83 -17.02 -8.48 -10.25
CA GLU A 83 -16.62 -9.35 -11.36
C GLU A 83 -15.35 -8.85 -12.08
N ASP A 84 -15.15 -7.52 -12.13
CA ASP A 84 -13.97 -6.90 -12.75
C ASP A 84 -12.71 -7.09 -11.88
N GLY A 85 -12.90 -7.30 -10.59
CA GLY A 85 -11.81 -7.39 -9.63
C GLY A 85 -11.13 -6.03 -9.40
N MET A 86 -9.85 -6.07 -9.04
CA MET A 86 -9.06 -4.87 -8.80
C MET A 86 -8.61 -4.26 -10.13
N LEU A 87 -9.01 -3.01 -10.41
CA LEU A 87 -8.60 -2.26 -11.61
C LEU A 87 -7.32 -1.44 -11.39
N ALA A 88 -7.02 -1.08 -10.15
CA ALA A 88 -5.86 -0.27 -9.81
C ALA A 88 -5.21 -0.74 -8.51
N ALA A 89 -3.88 -0.71 -8.49
CA ALA A 89 -3.06 -1.03 -7.34
C ALA A 89 -2.08 0.11 -7.06
N VAL A 90 -1.90 0.47 -5.78
CA VAL A 90 -1.08 1.60 -5.35
C VAL A 90 0.20 1.11 -4.68
N THR A 91 1.30 1.73 -5.05
CA THR A 91 2.61 1.59 -4.42
C THR A 91 3.28 2.96 -4.32
N ALA A 92 4.56 3.01 -3.97
CA ALA A 92 5.33 4.24 -3.99
C ALA A 92 6.76 4.00 -4.45
N VAL A 93 7.37 5.07 -4.95
CA VAL A 93 8.79 5.13 -5.28
C VAL A 93 9.45 6.28 -4.52
N PRO A 94 10.78 6.24 -4.32
CA PRO A 94 11.49 7.35 -3.70
C PRO A 94 11.28 8.68 -4.44
N ASP A 95 11.09 9.77 -3.69
CA ASP A 95 10.99 11.13 -4.19
C ASP A 95 11.91 12.07 -3.40
N LYS A 96 12.70 12.89 -4.11
CA LYS A 96 13.71 13.77 -3.48
C LYS A 96 13.12 14.87 -2.58
N LYS A 97 11.89 15.29 -2.84
CA LYS A 97 11.25 16.40 -2.11
C LYS A 97 10.36 15.94 -0.99
N LYS A 98 9.65 14.81 -1.20
CA LYS A 98 8.61 14.33 -0.29
C LYS A 98 8.99 13.02 0.42
N GLY A 99 10.19 12.47 0.15
CA GLY A 99 10.62 11.16 0.62
C GLY A 99 10.14 10.05 -0.29
N GLU A 100 8.83 9.95 -0.47
CA GLU A 100 8.18 9.01 -1.39
C GLU A 100 7.10 9.74 -2.21
N ARG A 101 6.75 9.17 -3.37
CA ARG A 101 5.57 9.55 -4.16
C ARG A 101 4.75 8.32 -4.51
N LEU A 102 3.44 8.48 -4.52
CA LEU A 102 2.51 7.43 -4.93
C LEU A 102 2.65 7.11 -6.40
N ILE A 103 2.53 5.83 -6.73
CA ILE A 103 2.42 5.31 -8.10
C ILE A 103 1.20 4.40 -8.14
N VAL A 104 0.41 4.54 -9.20
CA VAL A 104 -0.77 3.73 -9.47
C VAL A 104 -0.50 2.90 -10.72
N LEU A 105 -0.45 1.57 -10.56
CA LEU A 105 -0.55 0.66 -11.70
C LEU A 105 -2.04 0.37 -11.92
N HIS A 106 -2.49 0.46 -13.17
CA HIS A 106 -3.91 0.29 -13.47
C HIS A 106 -4.15 -0.44 -14.78
N LEU A 107 -5.24 -1.19 -14.85
CA LEU A 107 -5.77 -1.73 -16.09
C LEU A 107 -6.35 -0.61 -16.96
N PRO A 108 -6.56 -0.82 -18.26
CA PRO A 108 -7.18 0.20 -19.11
C PRO A 108 -8.53 0.66 -18.59
N PHE A 109 -8.78 1.95 -18.59
CA PHE A 109 -10.08 2.57 -18.32
C PHE A 109 -10.26 3.83 -19.17
N ASP A 110 -11.52 4.24 -19.41
CA ASP A 110 -11.83 5.35 -20.32
C ASP A 110 -11.96 6.71 -19.62
N LYS A 111 -12.04 6.75 -18.27
CA LYS A 111 -12.20 8.00 -17.51
C LYS A 111 -10.94 8.88 -17.60
N PRO A 112 -11.06 10.19 -17.93
CA PRO A 112 -9.93 11.10 -17.91
C PRO A 112 -9.31 11.21 -16.51
N LEU A 113 -7.97 11.23 -16.41
CA LEU A 113 -7.26 11.29 -15.12
C LEU A 113 -7.61 12.54 -14.30
N ASP A 114 -7.85 13.67 -14.94
CA ASP A 114 -8.25 14.91 -14.23
C ASP A 114 -9.64 14.79 -13.61
N GLU A 115 -10.56 14.10 -14.27
CA GLU A 115 -11.89 13.80 -13.74
C GLU A 115 -11.80 12.83 -12.56
N LEU A 116 -11.06 11.72 -12.74
CA LEU A 116 -10.81 10.75 -11.66
C LEU A 116 -10.23 11.43 -10.42
N ARG A 117 -9.20 12.25 -10.57
CA ARG A 117 -8.56 12.97 -9.45
C ARG A 117 -9.49 13.97 -8.77
N SER A 118 -10.36 14.63 -9.54
CA SER A 118 -11.38 15.53 -9.01
C SER A 118 -12.37 14.76 -8.12
N GLU A 119 -12.85 13.60 -8.58
CA GLU A 119 -13.75 12.73 -7.82
C GLU A 119 -13.09 12.20 -6.55
N LEU A 120 -11.81 11.79 -6.62
CA LEU A 120 -11.08 11.34 -5.44
C LEU A 120 -11.04 12.41 -4.33
N SER A 121 -11.01 13.69 -4.72
CA SER A 121 -11.06 14.81 -3.77
C SER A 121 -12.45 15.13 -3.29
N SER A 122 -13.43 15.30 -4.23
CA SER A 122 -14.78 15.79 -3.93
C SER A 122 -15.68 14.73 -3.34
N ASP A 123 -15.71 13.55 -3.94
CA ASP A 123 -16.72 12.54 -3.66
C ASP A 123 -16.21 11.51 -2.64
N HIS A 124 -14.91 11.15 -2.75
CA HIS A 124 -14.27 10.23 -1.80
C HIS A 124 -13.56 10.93 -0.64
N GLY A 125 -13.47 12.27 -0.66
CA GLY A 125 -12.92 13.08 0.43
C GLY A 125 -11.45 12.79 0.76
N LEU A 126 -10.67 12.34 -0.22
CA LEU A 126 -9.25 12.08 -0.01
C LEU A 126 -8.49 13.40 0.18
N PRO A 127 -7.61 13.50 1.19
CA PRO A 127 -6.70 14.64 1.30
C PRO A 127 -5.84 14.79 0.04
N ASN A 128 -5.49 16.01 -0.35
CA ASN A 128 -4.67 16.28 -1.54
C ASN A 128 -3.36 15.47 -1.57
N LEU A 129 -2.80 15.17 -0.42
CA LEU A 129 -1.57 14.38 -0.31
C LEU A 129 -1.77 12.92 -0.72
N PHE A 130 -2.99 12.40 -0.64
CA PHE A 130 -3.37 11.02 -0.98
C PHE A 130 -3.76 10.87 -2.45
N ILE A 131 -3.86 11.99 -3.19
CA ILE A 131 -4.25 11.99 -4.59
C ILE A 131 -2.99 11.92 -5.47
N PRO A 132 -2.76 10.80 -6.19
CA PRO A 132 -1.61 10.68 -7.07
C PRO A 132 -1.64 11.75 -8.17
N SER A 133 -0.48 12.28 -8.57
CA SER A 133 -0.36 13.20 -9.70
C SER A 133 -0.56 12.48 -11.04
N ASN A 134 -0.91 13.21 -12.10
CA ASN A 134 -1.17 12.61 -13.41
C ASN A 134 0.00 11.79 -13.96
N ASP A 135 1.23 12.20 -13.66
CA ASP A 135 2.46 11.52 -14.04
C ASP A 135 2.81 10.30 -13.14
N SER A 136 1.93 9.96 -12.21
CA SER A 136 2.08 8.81 -11.29
C SER A 136 1.24 7.59 -11.71
N TYR A 137 0.52 7.68 -12.81
CA TYR A 137 -0.30 6.57 -13.32
C TYR A 137 0.44 5.80 -14.40
N LEU A 138 0.47 4.48 -14.27
CA LEU A 138 1.08 3.55 -15.22
C LEU A 138 0.04 2.52 -15.66
N GLN A 139 -0.36 2.56 -16.92
CA GLN A 139 -1.21 1.53 -17.49
C GLN A 139 -0.42 0.25 -17.72
N VAL A 140 -0.99 -0.86 -17.30
CA VAL A 140 -0.46 -2.22 -17.47
C VAL A 140 -1.52 -3.13 -18.07
N ASP A 141 -1.10 -4.20 -18.73
CA ASP A 141 -2.02 -5.20 -19.29
C ASP A 141 -2.62 -6.09 -18.20
N GLU A 142 -1.85 -6.33 -17.13
CA GLU A 142 -2.29 -7.10 -15.97
C GLU A 142 -1.62 -6.57 -14.68
N LEU A 143 -2.34 -6.63 -13.56
CA LEU A 143 -1.76 -6.36 -12.25
C LEU A 143 -0.97 -7.56 -11.76
N PRO A 144 0.19 -7.37 -11.12
CA PRO A 144 0.99 -8.48 -10.61
C PRO A 144 0.27 -9.19 -9.46
N MET A 145 -0.09 -10.45 -9.69
CA MET A 145 -0.81 -11.28 -8.73
C MET A 145 -0.01 -12.53 -8.34
N LEU A 146 -0.09 -12.91 -7.08
CA LEU A 146 0.40 -14.20 -6.60
C LEU A 146 -0.52 -15.32 -7.07
N GLY A 147 -0.01 -16.55 -7.15
CA GLY A 147 -0.82 -17.74 -7.46
C GLY A 147 -1.98 -17.99 -6.49
N THR A 148 -2.02 -17.29 -5.36
CA THR A 148 -3.11 -17.31 -4.37
C THR A 148 -4.24 -16.30 -4.67
N GLY A 149 -4.14 -15.54 -5.75
CA GLY A 149 -5.08 -14.48 -6.10
C GLY A 149 -4.91 -13.17 -5.31
N LYS A 150 -3.81 -13.03 -4.55
CA LYS A 150 -3.48 -11.78 -3.84
C LYS A 150 -2.49 -10.95 -4.66
N LEU A 151 -2.55 -9.63 -4.50
CA LEU A 151 -1.60 -8.70 -5.11
C LEU A 151 -0.16 -9.03 -4.69
N ASP A 152 0.75 -9.17 -5.66
CA ASP A 152 2.19 -9.30 -5.40
C ASP A 152 2.81 -7.92 -5.21
N LEU A 153 2.93 -7.51 -3.94
CA LEU A 153 3.45 -6.19 -3.57
C LEU A 153 4.93 -5.99 -3.98
N LYS A 154 5.71 -7.07 -4.04
CA LYS A 154 7.12 -6.98 -4.46
C LYS A 154 7.21 -6.73 -5.95
N ALA A 155 6.48 -7.50 -6.74
CA ALA A 155 6.40 -7.30 -8.19
C ALA A 155 5.80 -5.94 -8.54
N LEU A 156 4.73 -5.52 -7.85
CA LEU A 156 4.14 -4.19 -8.00
C LEU A 156 5.16 -3.06 -7.80
N GLN A 157 5.93 -3.13 -6.71
CA GLN A 157 6.96 -2.14 -6.41
C GLN A 157 8.12 -2.19 -7.43
N GLN A 158 8.48 -3.39 -7.90
CA GLN A 158 9.54 -3.56 -8.90
C GLN A 158 9.15 -2.89 -10.21
N VAL A 159 7.95 -3.16 -10.73
CA VAL A 159 7.43 -2.52 -11.95
C VAL A 159 7.42 -0.99 -11.82
N ALA A 160 6.93 -0.49 -10.70
CA ALA A 160 6.93 0.96 -10.45
C ALA A 160 8.35 1.54 -10.42
N LYS A 161 9.31 0.89 -9.76
CA LYS A 161 10.71 1.34 -9.74
C LYS A 161 11.34 1.33 -11.11
N GLU A 162 11.16 0.28 -11.90
CA GLU A 162 11.72 0.17 -13.26
C GLU A 162 11.22 1.29 -14.17
N HIS A 163 9.94 1.63 -14.07
CA HIS A 163 9.35 2.67 -14.90
C HIS A 163 9.71 4.09 -14.45
N PHE A 164 9.69 4.34 -13.15
CA PHE A 164 9.83 5.69 -12.58
C PHE A 164 11.22 5.99 -11.99
N ALA A 165 12.12 5.00 -11.85
CA ALA A 165 13.48 5.23 -11.36
C ALA A 165 14.39 5.95 -12.37
N SER A 166 14.02 5.97 -13.65
CA SER A 166 14.72 6.71 -14.70
C SER A 166 14.67 8.24 -14.54
N ASP A 167 13.77 8.76 -13.70
CA ASP A 167 13.66 10.20 -13.37
C ASP A 167 14.54 10.65 -12.20
N SER A 168 15.45 9.80 -11.72
CA SER A 168 16.44 10.16 -10.72
C SER A 168 17.80 10.40 -11.43
N PRO A 169 18.15 11.63 -11.83
CA PRO A 169 19.50 11.89 -12.29
C PRO A 169 20.48 11.65 -11.14
N THR A 170 21.53 10.87 -11.43
CA THR A 170 22.74 10.61 -10.64
C THR A 170 23.26 11.82 -9.89
#